data_f4287b3f504d2f9a471b073b9a7b063e
#
_entry.id   f4287b3f504d2f9a471b073b9a7b063e
#
_cell.length_a   1.000
_cell.length_b   1.000
_cell.length_c   1.000
_cell.angle_alpha   90.00
_cell.angle_beta   90.00
_cell.angle_gamma   90.00
#
_symmetry.space_group_name_H-M   'P 1'
#
loop_
_entity.id
_entity.type
_entity.pdbx_description
1 polymer ?
#
loop_
_entity_poly.entity_id
_entity_poly.type
_entity_poly.pdbx_seq_one_letter_code
_entity_poly.pdbx_strand_id
1 'polypeptide(L)'
;MPSDEQAFHRRTTARRPNGVTRGSPFADATPPGTRFSTEGVRNEAATTVLGTDASARYPLPAMAVRIFISVDMEGIGGITTIRQTTRGTDDYEWARRIMTDEASAAVAGAADAGALEIVVSDAHGSMGNLLPQELDPRAELVQGSPKLPWSMLTGIEEGFTGCVFLGYHAGAGTPRAILDHTFTGWFADILVNGQAWNETHLNAALAGTFGVPVLFVSGDDGCCAQAAERLPWVKTFSTKAGFSAMAGRSKSPKTVQEATRRMVADAVRHADRAEVWTPEGPFTVEAHLASSALGDMLSIAPGTERTGARSVSYDAPNVRTMYRMLLTWVNLGHRVGPKTPVE
;
A
#
# COMPACT_ATOMS: atom_id res chain seq x y z
N MET A 1 -17.00 58.59 15.14
CA MET A 1 -18.40 59.05 15.03
C MET A 1 -19.12 57.97 14.31
N PRO A 2 -20.33 57.67 14.73
CA PRO A 2 -20.59 56.33 15.32
C PRO A 2 -21.64 55.52 14.54
N SER A 3 -21.79 54.27 15.00
CA SER A 3 -23.04 53.52 15.25
C SER A 3 -23.87 53.07 14.04
N ASP A 4 -24.19 51.77 14.02
CA ASP A 4 -25.49 51.33 14.49
C ASP A 4 -25.53 49.79 14.67
N GLU A 5 -25.76 49.40 15.94
CA GLU A 5 -26.39 48.14 16.32
C GLU A 5 -27.83 48.13 15.85
N GLN A 6 -28.38 47.00 15.42
CA GLN A 6 -29.68 46.55 15.94
C GLN A 6 -29.96 45.07 15.65
N ALA A 7 -30.28 44.43 16.71
CA ALA A 7 -30.78 43.08 16.91
C ALA A 7 -32.07 42.77 16.14
N PHE A 8 -32.24 41.51 15.78
CA PHE A 8 -33.58 40.95 15.57
C PHE A 8 -33.68 39.54 16.17
N HIS A 9 -34.22 39.46 17.39
CA HIS A 9 -34.83 38.27 17.97
C HIS A 9 -36.17 37.99 17.29
N ARG A 10 -36.42 36.78 16.84
CA ARG A 10 -37.75 36.17 16.98
C ARG A 10 -37.64 34.65 17.10
N ARG A 11 -38.19 34.17 18.19
CA ARG A 11 -38.56 32.78 18.51
C ARG A 11 -39.69 32.31 17.61
N THR A 12 -39.68 31.08 17.21
CA THR A 12 -40.91 30.30 17.01
C THR A 12 -40.70 28.87 17.47
N THR A 13 -41.50 28.50 18.41
CA THR A 13 -41.74 27.17 18.97
C THR A 13 -42.75 26.42 18.07
N ALA A 14 -42.49 25.18 17.73
CA ALA A 14 -43.56 24.21 17.39
C ALA A 14 -43.10 22.77 17.57
N ARG A 15 -43.62 22.14 18.59
CA ARG A 15 -44.35 20.85 18.71
C ARG A 15 -43.79 19.60 18.04
N ARG A 16 -43.42 18.63 18.88
CA ARG A 16 -43.39 17.21 18.56
C ARG A 16 -44.81 16.64 18.37
N PRO A 17 -44.98 15.58 17.59
CA PRO A 17 -45.84 14.48 18.02
C PRO A 17 -45.16 13.12 18.04
N ASN A 18 -45.63 12.36 18.97
CA ASN A 18 -45.44 11.01 19.40
C ASN A 18 -45.30 9.93 18.32
N GLY A 19 -44.37 9.01 18.53
CA GLY A 19 -44.58 7.60 18.85
C GLY A 19 -45.14 6.69 17.74
N VAL A 20 -44.27 5.86 17.16
CA VAL A 20 -44.66 4.52 16.70
C VAL A 20 -43.51 3.55 16.95
N THR A 21 -43.72 2.65 17.90
CA THR A 21 -42.99 1.40 18.11
C THR A 21 -43.43 0.36 17.07
N ARG A 22 -42.53 -0.22 16.30
CA ARG A 22 -42.64 -1.54 15.64
C ARG A 22 -41.24 -2.08 15.55
N GLY A 23 -40.86 -3.10 16.24
CA GLY A 23 -41.12 -4.49 16.08
C GLY A 23 -40.14 -5.08 15.02
N SER A 24 -38.95 -5.58 15.50
CA SER A 24 -38.06 -6.42 14.70
C SER A 24 -38.73 -7.79 14.45
N PRO A 25 -38.51 -8.38 13.28
CA PRO A 25 -38.48 -9.82 13.16
C PRO A 25 -37.30 -10.23 12.25
N PHE A 26 -36.20 -10.65 12.82
CA PHE A 26 -35.34 -11.63 12.15
C PHE A 26 -35.36 -12.89 13.02
N ALA A 27 -36.18 -13.81 12.62
CA ALA A 27 -36.21 -15.17 13.12
C ALA A 27 -35.23 -16.03 12.33
N ASP A 28 -34.51 -16.86 13.07
CA ASP A 28 -33.65 -17.94 12.62
C ASP A 28 -34.34 -18.82 11.54
N ALA A 29 -33.61 -19.11 10.47
CA ALA A 29 -33.88 -20.21 9.57
C ALA A 29 -32.65 -21.08 9.39
N THR A 30 -32.59 -22.15 10.15
CA THR A 30 -31.68 -23.29 9.94
C THR A 30 -32.28 -24.20 8.85
N PRO A 31 -31.58 -24.60 7.79
CA PRO A 31 -32.06 -25.60 6.87
C PRO A 31 -31.82 -27.04 7.40
N PRO A 32 -32.70 -27.99 7.04
CA PRO A 32 -32.69 -29.35 7.58
C PRO A 32 -31.58 -30.23 7.00
N GLY A 33 -30.99 -31.05 7.87
CA GLY A 33 -29.97 -32.01 7.53
C GLY A 33 -30.44 -33.13 6.59
N THR A 34 -29.64 -33.38 5.57
CA THR A 34 -29.70 -34.56 4.73
C THR A 34 -28.75 -35.63 5.28
N ARG A 35 -29.35 -36.73 5.77
CA ARG A 35 -28.64 -37.96 6.13
C ARG A 35 -28.29 -38.69 4.84
N PHE A 36 -27.04 -38.99 4.61
CA PHE A 36 -26.63 -40.00 3.63
C PHE A 36 -26.37 -41.32 4.36
N SER A 37 -27.13 -42.35 3.92
CA SER A 37 -26.94 -43.74 4.32
C SER A 37 -25.75 -44.36 3.63
N THR A 38 -24.88 -45.00 4.41
CA THR A 38 -23.81 -45.84 3.90
C THR A 38 -24.35 -47.25 3.64
N GLU A 39 -24.50 -47.60 2.38
CA GLU A 39 -24.59 -49.01 1.97
C GLU A 39 -23.30 -49.43 1.32
N GLY A 40 -22.78 -50.54 1.83
CA GLY A 40 -21.50 -51.11 1.43
C GLY A 40 -21.59 -51.86 0.10
N VAL A 41 -20.64 -51.62 -0.76
CA VAL A 41 -20.36 -52.50 -1.91
C VAL A 41 -18.98 -53.12 -1.68
N ARG A 42 -18.97 -54.45 -1.43
CA ARG A 42 -17.75 -55.27 -1.50
C ARG A 42 -17.47 -55.49 -2.98
N ASN A 43 -16.23 -55.22 -3.38
CA ASN A 43 -15.72 -55.72 -4.65
C ASN A 43 -14.40 -56.47 -4.40
N GLU A 44 -14.39 -57.66 -4.94
CA GLU A 44 -13.31 -58.65 -4.82
C GLU A 44 -12.07 -58.26 -5.65
N ALA A 45 -10.96 -58.69 -5.15
CA ALA A 45 -9.67 -58.46 -5.71
C ALA A 45 -9.46 -59.19 -7.09
N ALA A 46 -8.88 -58.47 -8.05
CA ALA A 46 -8.09 -59.05 -9.11
C ALA A 46 -6.72 -58.36 -9.10
N THR A 47 -5.72 -59.09 -8.60
CA THR A 47 -4.31 -58.67 -8.59
C THR A 47 -3.73 -58.90 -9.97
N THR A 48 -3.58 -57.87 -10.77
CA THR A 48 -2.74 -57.89 -11.96
C THR A 48 -1.51 -57.01 -11.72
N VAL A 49 -0.39 -57.68 -11.45
CA VAL A 49 0.91 -57.01 -11.35
C VAL A 49 1.36 -56.57 -12.74
N LEU A 50 1.21 -55.30 -13.04
CA LEU A 50 1.87 -54.65 -14.17
C LEU A 50 3.01 -53.80 -13.63
N GLY A 51 4.22 -54.07 -14.11
CA GLY A 51 5.44 -53.36 -13.71
C GLY A 51 5.30 -51.84 -13.90
N THR A 52 5.45 -51.13 -12.83
CA THR A 52 5.48 -49.66 -12.83
C THR A 52 6.89 -49.20 -13.15
N ASP A 53 7.09 -48.73 -14.40
CA ASP A 53 8.21 -47.84 -14.72
C ASP A 53 8.01 -46.51 -13.98
N ALA A 54 8.76 -46.35 -12.89
CA ALA A 54 8.61 -45.22 -11.94
C ALA A 54 9.43 -43.99 -12.33
N SER A 55 9.63 -43.73 -13.63
CA SER A 55 10.45 -42.60 -14.11
C SER A 55 9.72 -41.46 -14.79
N ALA A 56 8.42 -41.55 -15.02
CA ALA A 56 7.65 -40.42 -15.53
C ALA A 56 7.27 -39.45 -14.36
N ARG A 57 8.21 -38.62 -13.95
CA ARG A 57 7.88 -37.42 -13.17
C ARG A 57 7.07 -36.51 -14.10
N TYR A 58 5.77 -36.51 -13.97
CA TYR A 58 4.94 -35.40 -14.49
C TYR A 58 5.47 -34.13 -13.88
N PRO A 59 5.94 -33.12 -14.66
CA PRO A 59 6.29 -31.85 -14.09
C PRO A 59 5.02 -31.31 -13.42
N LEU A 60 5.12 -30.95 -12.13
CA LEU A 60 4.07 -30.20 -11.47
C LEU A 60 3.77 -29.00 -12.37
N PRO A 61 2.48 -28.63 -12.58
CA PRO A 61 2.17 -27.46 -13.37
C PRO A 61 2.93 -26.27 -12.80
N ALA A 62 3.70 -25.60 -13.65
CA ALA A 62 4.41 -24.39 -13.24
C ALA A 62 3.38 -23.44 -12.62
N MET A 63 3.59 -23.06 -11.37
CA MET A 63 2.69 -22.13 -10.69
C MET A 63 2.59 -20.87 -11.56
N ALA A 64 1.37 -20.41 -11.81
CA ALA A 64 1.13 -19.22 -12.59
C ALA A 64 1.89 -18.03 -11.97
N VAL A 65 2.66 -17.30 -12.77
CA VAL A 65 3.36 -16.10 -12.31
C VAL A 65 2.31 -15.01 -12.06
N ARG A 66 2.18 -14.58 -10.82
CA ARG A 66 1.24 -13.54 -10.37
C ARG A 66 2.04 -12.37 -9.79
N ILE A 67 1.80 -11.15 -10.26
CA ILE A 67 2.57 -9.95 -9.87
C ILE A 67 1.64 -8.90 -9.27
N PHE A 68 2.00 -8.41 -8.08
CA PHE A 68 1.36 -7.28 -7.42
C PHE A 68 2.19 -6.01 -7.64
N ILE A 69 1.58 -4.92 -8.10
CA ILE A 69 2.24 -3.64 -8.34
C ILE A 69 1.58 -2.58 -7.47
N SER A 70 2.29 -2.08 -6.46
CA SER A 70 1.87 -0.93 -5.68
C SER A 70 2.45 0.33 -6.31
N VAL A 71 1.59 1.28 -6.68
CA VAL A 71 1.98 2.50 -7.43
C VAL A 71 1.76 3.72 -6.57
N ASP A 72 2.84 4.42 -6.27
CA ASP A 72 2.85 5.71 -5.58
C ASP A 72 3.16 6.85 -6.57
N MET A 73 2.99 8.10 -6.17
CA MET A 73 3.05 9.21 -7.11
C MET A 73 4.35 10.01 -7.04
N GLU A 74 4.87 10.23 -5.86
CA GLU A 74 6.00 11.12 -5.60
C GLU A 74 7.26 10.70 -6.35
N GLY A 75 7.50 9.40 -6.47
CA GLY A 75 8.67 8.85 -7.15
C GLY A 75 8.53 8.70 -8.67
N ILE A 76 7.36 8.94 -9.24
CA ILE A 76 7.10 8.88 -10.70
C ILE A 76 7.99 9.88 -11.45
N GLY A 77 8.48 9.49 -12.62
CA GLY A 77 9.35 10.33 -13.45
C GLY A 77 8.67 11.62 -13.88
N GLY A 78 9.33 12.78 -13.62
CA GLY A 78 8.79 14.10 -13.94
C GLY A 78 7.99 14.76 -12.81
N ILE A 79 7.69 14.05 -11.71
CA ILE A 79 7.00 14.62 -10.54
C ILE A 79 8.04 15.07 -9.51
N THR A 80 7.99 16.37 -9.12
CA THR A 80 8.97 16.99 -8.21
C THR A 80 8.35 17.99 -7.23
N THR A 81 7.08 18.33 -7.39
CA THR A 81 6.42 19.37 -6.60
C THR A 81 5.12 18.88 -6.00
N ILE A 82 4.76 19.42 -4.84
CA ILE A 82 3.50 19.13 -4.14
C ILE A 82 2.27 19.38 -5.02
N ARG A 83 2.29 20.43 -5.87
CA ARG A 83 1.15 20.68 -6.76
C ARG A 83 0.85 19.53 -7.72
N GLN A 84 1.88 18.80 -8.13
CA GLN A 84 1.75 17.64 -9.02
C GLN A 84 1.12 16.42 -8.32
N THR A 85 1.20 16.37 -6.99
CA THR A 85 0.64 15.26 -6.19
C THR A 85 -0.69 15.64 -5.50
N THR A 86 -1.10 16.92 -5.59
CA THR A 86 -2.30 17.44 -4.92
C THR A 86 -3.51 17.42 -5.85
N ARG A 87 -4.50 16.59 -5.54
CA ARG A 87 -5.77 16.51 -6.27
C ARG A 87 -6.45 17.89 -6.38
N GLY A 88 -6.96 18.21 -7.57
CA GLY A 88 -7.66 19.45 -7.86
C GLY A 88 -6.78 20.59 -8.37
N THR A 89 -5.49 20.34 -8.60
CA THR A 89 -4.60 21.26 -9.33
C THR A 89 -4.47 20.84 -10.79
N ASP A 90 -4.20 21.80 -11.68
CA ASP A 90 -3.96 21.50 -13.10
C ASP A 90 -2.72 20.61 -13.29
N ASP A 91 -1.70 20.80 -12.44
CA ASP A 91 -0.46 20.03 -12.46
C ASP A 91 -0.72 18.54 -12.11
N TYR A 92 -1.68 18.27 -11.21
CA TYR A 92 -2.07 16.92 -10.84
C TYR A 92 -2.74 16.16 -11.99
N GLU A 93 -3.56 16.84 -12.79
CA GLU A 93 -4.29 16.17 -13.89
C GLU A 93 -3.36 15.63 -14.97
N TRP A 94 -2.23 16.28 -15.22
CA TRP A 94 -1.23 15.67 -16.09
C TRP A 94 -0.31 14.67 -15.37
N ALA A 95 0.00 14.91 -14.13
CA ALA A 95 0.87 14.04 -13.33
C ALA A 95 0.26 12.64 -13.15
N ARG A 96 -1.06 12.55 -12.90
CA ARG A 96 -1.76 11.26 -12.81
C ARG A 96 -1.77 10.47 -14.13
N ARG A 97 -1.73 11.13 -15.28
CA ARG A 97 -1.57 10.46 -16.59
C ARG A 97 -0.18 9.84 -16.70
N ILE A 98 0.86 10.58 -16.35
CA ILE A 98 2.23 10.06 -16.34
C ILE A 98 2.36 8.87 -15.36
N MET A 99 1.72 8.95 -14.19
CA MET A 99 1.65 7.85 -13.22
C MET A 99 0.97 6.62 -13.85
N THR A 100 -0.13 6.82 -14.58
CA THR A 100 -0.86 5.72 -15.24
C THR A 100 -0.05 5.11 -16.38
N ASP A 101 0.66 5.94 -17.15
CA ASP A 101 1.56 5.48 -18.23
C ASP A 101 2.74 4.67 -17.67
N GLU A 102 3.34 5.10 -16.54
CA GLU A 102 4.42 4.37 -15.89
C GLU A 102 3.93 3.06 -15.28
N ALA A 103 2.73 3.04 -14.68
CA ALA A 103 2.07 1.82 -14.21
C ALA A 103 1.79 0.85 -15.38
N SER A 104 1.28 1.36 -16.50
CA SER A 104 1.06 0.56 -17.72
C SER A 104 2.36 -0.02 -18.28
N ALA A 105 3.46 0.72 -18.20
CA ALA A 105 4.78 0.22 -18.59
C ALA A 105 5.26 -0.92 -17.67
N ALA A 106 4.99 -0.84 -16.36
CA ALA A 106 5.30 -1.91 -15.41
C ALA A 106 4.44 -3.16 -15.68
N VAL A 107 3.14 -2.99 -15.95
CA VAL A 107 2.22 -4.08 -16.36
C VAL A 107 2.72 -4.75 -17.63
N ALA A 108 3.08 -3.96 -18.65
CA ALA A 108 3.64 -4.49 -19.89
C ALA A 108 4.93 -5.30 -19.64
N GLY A 109 5.81 -4.80 -18.76
CA GLY A 109 7.02 -5.49 -18.37
C GLY A 109 6.76 -6.83 -17.68
N ALA A 110 5.83 -6.87 -16.72
CA ALA A 110 5.43 -8.10 -16.05
C ALA A 110 4.84 -9.14 -17.03
N ALA A 111 3.98 -8.69 -17.93
CA ALA A 111 3.40 -9.54 -18.97
C ALA A 111 4.46 -10.06 -19.99
N ASP A 112 5.42 -9.23 -20.40
CA ASP A 112 6.55 -9.62 -21.25
C ASP A 112 7.45 -10.71 -20.59
N ALA A 113 7.38 -10.80 -19.27
CA ALA A 113 8.07 -11.83 -18.48
C ALA A 113 7.21 -13.08 -18.20
N GLY A 114 5.98 -13.13 -18.71
CA GLY A 114 5.08 -14.27 -18.57
C GLY A 114 4.15 -14.23 -17.36
N ALA A 115 3.96 -13.07 -16.73
CA ALA A 115 2.94 -12.94 -15.70
C ALA A 115 1.55 -13.16 -16.30
N LEU A 116 0.76 -14.05 -15.68
CA LEU A 116 -0.60 -14.40 -16.11
C LEU A 116 -1.66 -13.58 -15.37
N GLU A 117 -1.32 -13.10 -14.18
CA GLU A 117 -2.18 -12.23 -13.37
C GLU A 117 -1.36 -11.06 -12.87
N ILE A 118 -1.87 -9.87 -13.08
CA ILE A 118 -1.21 -8.63 -12.68
C ILE A 118 -2.24 -7.75 -11.97
N VAL A 119 -2.00 -7.48 -10.70
CA VAL A 119 -2.84 -6.60 -9.89
C VAL A 119 -2.08 -5.31 -9.64
N VAL A 120 -2.69 -4.17 -9.97
CA VAL A 120 -2.17 -2.83 -9.71
C VAL A 120 -2.95 -2.18 -8.57
N SER A 121 -2.26 -1.77 -7.53
CA SER A 121 -2.84 -1.05 -6.38
C SER A 121 -2.40 0.41 -6.43
N ASP A 122 -3.37 1.33 -6.54
CA ASP A 122 -3.13 2.77 -6.40
C ASP A 122 -2.80 3.09 -4.94
N ALA A 123 -1.64 3.62 -4.67
CA ALA A 123 -1.11 3.74 -3.31
C ALA A 123 -0.92 5.18 -2.83
N HIS A 124 -1.16 6.19 -3.68
CA HIS A 124 -0.95 7.60 -3.35
C HIS A 124 -2.21 8.25 -2.75
N GLY A 125 -2.04 8.93 -1.61
CA GLY A 125 -3.04 9.81 -1.00
C GLY A 125 -4.44 9.20 -0.93
N SER A 126 -5.39 9.72 -1.70
CA SER A 126 -6.77 9.22 -1.76
C SER A 126 -6.94 7.88 -2.48
N MET A 127 -5.86 7.30 -3.00
CA MET A 127 -5.84 6.00 -3.70
C MET A 127 -6.83 5.90 -4.88
N GLY A 128 -7.02 7.00 -5.59
CA GLY A 128 -7.89 7.10 -6.78
C GLY A 128 -7.25 7.97 -7.86
N ASN A 129 -5.94 7.82 -8.07
CA ASN A 129 -5.13 8.65 -8.95
C ASN A 129 -5.00 8.04 -10.34
N LEU A 130 -4.78 6.73 -10.42
CA LEU A 130 -4.69 6.02 -11.70
C LEU A 130 -5.99 6.17 -12.51
N LEU A 131 -5.84 6.24 -13.82
CA LEU A 131 -6.94 6.38 -14.78
C LEU A 131 -7.31 4.99 -15.33
N PRO A 132 -8.42 4.37 -14.89
CA PRO A 132 -8.75 2.99 -15.27
C PRO A 132 -8.86 2.78 -16.79
N GLN A 133 -9.34 3.81 -17.51
CA GLN A 133 -9.51 3.77 -18.96
C GLN A 133 -8.20 3.89 -19.75
N GLU A 134 -7.12 4.34 -19.10
CA GLU A 134 -5.79 4.51 -19.69
C GLU A 134 -4.78 3.47 -19.20
N LEU A 135 -5.14 2.69 -18.16
CA LEU A 135 -4.31 1.62 -17.64
C LEU A 135 -4.26 0.45 -18.63
N ASP A 136 -3.11 -0.22 -18.71
CA ASP A 136 -2.94 -1.43 -19.53
C ASP A 136 -4.02 -2.47 -19.20
N PRO A 137 -4.81 -2.96 -20.17
CA PRO A 137 -5.99 -3.80 -19.93
C PRO A 137 -5.68 -5.20 -19.40
N ARG A 138 -4.41 -5.57 -19.29
CA ARG A 138 -3.98 -6.84 -18.68
C ARG A 138 -3.94 -6.80 -17.16
N ALA A 139 -4.10 -5.62 -16.56
CA ALA A 139 -4.10 -5.45 -15.10
C ALA A 139 -5.50 -5.37 -14.53
N GLU A 140 -5.67 -5.93 -13.34
CA GLU A 140 -6.77 -5.61 -12.44
C GLU A 140 -6.36 -4.44 -11.53
N LEU A 141 -7.28 -3.51 -11.27
CA LEU A 141 -7.00 -2.28 -10.53
C LEU A 141 -7.68 -2.27 -9.15
N VAL A 142 -6.87 -2.15 -8.10
CA VAL A 142 -7.33 -1.91 -6.72
C VAL A 142 -7.17 -0.44 -6.40
N GLN A 143 -8.28 0.30 -6.27
CA GLN A 143 -8.26 1.72 -5.94
C GLN A 143 -9.38 2.14 -5.00
N GLY A 144 -9.31 3.38 -4.50
CA GLY A 144 -10.25 3.95 -3.54
C GLY A 144 -9.74 3.87 -2.10
N SER A 145 -10.30 4.72 -1.23
CA SER A 145 -9.94 4.79 0.19
C SER A 145 -11.21 4.80 1.05
N PRO A 146 -11.22 4.11 2.23
CA PRO A 146 -10.10 3.37 2.82
C PRO A 146 -9.94 1.96 2.23
N LYS A 147 -8.72 1.59 1.88
CA LYS A 147 -8.35 0.21 1.53
C LYS A 147 -7.91 -0.54 2.79
N LEU A 148 -8.78 -1.36 3.33
CA LEU A 148 -8.53 -2.11 4.56
C LEU A 148 -8.29 -3.59 4.25
N PRO A 149 -7.43 -4.25 5.02
CA PRO A 149 -6.70 -3.75 6.18
C PRO A 149 -5.27 -3.26 5.89
N TRP A 150 -4.79 -3.28 4.63
CA TRP A 150 -3.37 -3.13 4.30
C TRP A 150 -3.02 -1.89 3.47
N SER A 151 -3.96 -0.95 3.30
CA SER A 151 -3.71 0.34 2.63
C SER A 151 -3.06 0.17 1.24
N MET A 152 -1.81 0.59 1.07
CA MET A 152 -1.05 0.51 -0.18
C MET A 152 -0.94 -0.92 -0.75
N LEU A 153 -1.03 -1.94 0.10
CA LEU A 153 -0.87 -3.36 -0.26
C LEU A 153 -2.15 -4.20 -0.13
N THR A 154 -3.32 -3.58 0.03
CA THR A 154 -4.58 -4.35 0.10
C THR A 154 -4.77 -5.19 -1.18
N GLY A 155 -4.99 -6.49 -1.02
CA GLY A 155 -5.04 -7.50 -2.08
C GLY A 155 -3.79 -8.39 -2.14
N ILE A 156 -2.66 -7.98 -1.54
CA ILE A 156 -1.42 -8.78 -1.57
C ILE A 156 -1.55 -10.13 -0.84
N GLU A 157 -2.52 -10.23 0.09
CA GLU A 157 -2.85 -11.44 0.84
C GLU A 157 -3.36 -12.60 -0.03
N GLU A 158 -3.76 -12.33 -1.26
CA GLU A 158 -4.21 -13.36 -2.21
C GLU A 158 -3.08 -14.23 -2.75
N GLY A 159 -1.81 -13.86 -2.44
CA GLY A 159 -0.61 -14.61 -2.78
C GLY A 159 -0.09 -14.33 -4.19
N PHE A 160 1.14 -13.83 -4.26
CA PHE A 160 1.81 -13.44 -5.51
C PHE A 160 3.22 -14.02 -5.59
N THR A 161 3.73 -14.21 -6.79
CA THR A 161 5.12 -14.60 -7.04
C THR A 161 6.10 -13.53 -6.58
N GLY A 162 5.68 -12.26 -6.63
CA GLY A 162 6.43 -11.14 -6.14
C GLY A 162 5.69 -9.82 -6.31
N CYS A 163 6.21 -8.76 -5.70
CA CYS A 163 5.64 -7.43 -5.82
C CYS A 163 6.64 -6.40 -6.36
N VAL A 164 6.09 -5.34 -6.93
CA VAL A 164 6.79 -4.18 -7.49
C VAL A 164 6.29 -2.93 -6.77
N PHE A 165 7.21 -2.10 -6.29
CA PHE A 165 6.93 -0.79 -5.73
C PHE A 165 7.33 0.27 -6.74
N LEU A 166 6.36 0.91 -7.36
CA LEU A 166 6.53 1.85 -8.45
C LEU A 166 6.27 3.27 -7.99
N GLY A 167 7.20 4.17 -8.28
CA GLY A 167 7.03 5.57 -7.94
C GLY A 167 7.07 5.90 -6.44
N TYR A 168 7.71 5.07 -5.64
CA TYR A 168 7.93 5.30 -4.21
C TYR A 168 8.93 6.44 -3.97
N HIS A 169 9.02 6.92 -2.77
CA HIS A 169 9.86 8.05 -2.36
C HIS A 169 10.68 7.72 -1.10
N ALA A 170 11.67 8.56 -0.79
CA ALA A 170 12.46 8.40 0.42
C ALA A 170 11.65 8.74 1.69
N GLY A 171 12.05 8.15 2.80
CA GLY A 171 11.43 8.39 4.10
C GLY A 171 11.60 9.83 4.60
N ALA A 172 10.72 10.24 5.52
CA ALA A 172 10.73 11.55 6.14
C ALA A 172 12.13 11.94 6.65
N GLY A 173 12.54 13.19 6.45
CA GLY A 173 13.81 13.72 6.90
C GLY A 173 15.04 13.31 6.07
N THR A 174 14.84 12.67 4.91
CA THR A 174 15.95 12.27 4.03
C THR A 174 16.54 13.47 3.31
N PRO A 175 17.83 13.81 3.53
CA PRO A 175 18.45 14.97 2.89
C PRO A 175 18.42 14.87 1.36
N ARG A 176 18.05 15.96 0.69
CA ARG A 176 17.97 16.08 -0.78
C ARG A 176 17.05 15.09 -1.48
N ALA A 177 16.18 14.37 -0.76
CA ALA A 177 15.14 13.55 -1.36
C ALA A 177 13.94 14.41 -1.78
N ILE A 178 13.25 13.97 -2.84
CA ILE A 178 12.13 14.73 -3.41
C ILE A 178 10.84 14.26 -2.75
N LEU A 179 10.08 15.22 -2.16
CA LEU A 179 8.80 14.99 -1.51
C LEU A 179 8.87 13.93 -0.40
N ASP A 180 10.00 13.93 0.34
CA ASP A 180 10.27 12.96 1.39
C ASP A 180 9.24 13.02 2.53
N HIS A 181 8.67 11.90 2.87
CA HIS A 181 7.74 11.72 3.99
C HIS A 181 7.57 10.23 4.32
N THR A 182 6.71 9.89 5.29
CA THR A 182 6.32 8.50 5.57
C THR A 182 4.83 8.48 5.92
N PHE A 183 3.99 7.95 5.02
CA PHE A 183 2.52 7.94 5.01
C PHE A 183 1.87 9.33 5.01
N THR A 184 2.41 10.29 5.74
CA THR A 184 1.88 11.65 5.85
C THR A 184 2.99 12.65 6.12
N GLY A 185 2.81 13.88 5.69
CA GLY A 185 3.79 14.96 5.92
C GLY A 185 3.91 15.42 7.38
N TRP A 186 3.10 14.91 8.31
CA TRP A 186 3.18 15.27 9.72
C TRP A 186 3.88 14.21 10.61
N PHE A 187 4.26 13.07 10.09
CA PHE A 187 5.31 12.24 10.70
C PHE A 187 6.67 12.83 10.35
N ALA A 188 7.36 13.35 11.34
CA ALA A 188 8.73 13.84 11.18
C ALA A 188 9.72 12.67 11.06
N ASP A 189 9.40 11.54 11.69
CA ASP A 189 10.14 10.29 11.61
C ASP A 189 9.29 9.11 12.08
N ILE A 190 9.57 7.92 11.56
CA ILE A 190 9.05 6.63 12.04
C ILE A 190 10.23 5.73 12.33
N LEU A 191 10.41 5.39 13.62
CA LEU A 191 11.46 4.49 14.07
C LEU A 191 10.87 3.12 14.40
N VAL A 192 11.50 2.07 13.95
CA VAL A 192 11.20 0.68 14.34
C VAL A 192 12.44 0.10 15.00
N ASN A 193 12.35 -0.23 16.28
CA ASN A 193 13.49 -0.66 17.09
C ASN A 193 14.68 0.34 16.99
N GLY A 194 14.39 1.63 17.02
CA GLY A 194 15.36 2.71 16.94
C GLY A 194 15.96 2.99 15.56
N GLN A 195 15.51 2.31 14.50
CA GLN A 195 15.95 2.51 13.13
C GLN A 195 14.86 3.18 12.29
N ALA A 196 15.20 4.18 11.48
CA ALA A 196 14.26 4.83 10.59
C ALA A 196 13.74 3.86 9.51
N TRP A 197 12.40 3.77 9.40
CA TRP A 197 11.72 2.97 8.38
C TRP A 197 10.83 3.88 7.54
N ASN A 198 10.94 3.73 6.23
CA ASN A 198 10.08 4.39 5.26
C ASN A 198 9.00 3.43 4.75
N GLU A 199 8.15 3.90 3.85
CA GLU A 199 7.06 3.11 3.27
C GLU A 199 7.55 1.88 2.51
N THR A 200 8.69 1.98 1.82
CA THR A 200 9.31 0.81 1.16
C THR A 200 9.63 -0.28 2.18
N HIS A 201 10.21 0.08 3.33
CA HIS A 201 10.54 -0.88 4.39
C HIS A 201 9.29 -1.46 5.04
N LEU A 202 8.32 -0.61 5.40
CA LEU A 202 7.07 -1.02 6.02
C LEU A 202 6.26 -1.96 5.12
N ASN A 203 6.17 -1.61 3.84
CA ASN A 203 5.46 -2.40 2.85
C ASN A 203 6.21 -3.70 2.50
N ALA A 204 7.53 -3.69 2.40
CA ALA A 204 8.32 -4.90 2.18
C ALA A 204 8.18 -5.89 3.34
N ALA A 205 8.23 -5.41 4.60
CA ALA A 205 8.01 -6.24 5.78
C ALA A 205 6.60 -6.83 5.79
N LEU A 206 5.58 -6.02 5.44
CA LEU A 206 4.20 -6.49 5.33
C LEU A 206 4.04 -7.54 4.23
N ALA A 207 4.57 -7.30 3.02
CA ALA A 207 4.56 -8.25 1.91
C ALA A 207 5.22 -9.59 2.31
N GLY A 208 6.34 -9.50 3.04
CA GLY A 208 7.04 -10.67 3.59
C GLY A 208 6.16 -11.54 4.49
N THR A 209 5.23 -10.95 5.27
CA THR A 209 4.30 -11.74 6.09
C THR A 209 3.32 -12.60 5.28
N PHE A 210 3.19 -12.34 4.00
CA PHE A 210 2.40 -13.12 3.03
C PHE A 210 3.27 -13.99 2.12
N GLY A 211 4.59 -14.04 2.37
CA GLY A 211 5.52 -14.81 1.55
C GLY A 211 5.83 -14.16 0.18
N VAL A 212 5.56 -12.87 0.02
CA VAL A 212 5.72 -12.15 -1.25
C VAL A 212 7.01 -11.31 -1.22
N PRO A 213 8.03 -11.64 -2.05
CA PRO A 213 9.26 -10.85 -2.14
C PRO A 213 9.05 -9.56 -2.95
N VAL A 214 9.80 -8.50 -2.60
CA VAL A 214 9.89 -7.30 -3.43
C VAL A 214 10.91 -7.53 -4.52
N LEU A 215 10.50 -7.41 -5.78
CA LEU A 215 11.33 -7.66 -6.96
C LEU A 215 11.97 -6.40 -7.52
N PHE A 216 11.25 -5.27 -7.44
CA PHE A 216 11.65 -4.01 -8.05
C PHE A 216 11.10 -2.83 -7.26
N VAL A 217 11.92 -1.77 -7.16
CA VAL A 217 11.54 -0.48 -6.56
C VAL A 217 11.98 0.64 -7.50
N SER A 218 11.08 1.58 -7.84
CA SER A 218 11.45 2.82 -8.49
C SER A 218 11.04 4.04 -7.65
N GLY A 219 11.84 5.09 -7.75
CA GLY A 219 11.62 6.32 -7.03
C GLY A 219 12.71 7.35 -7.30
N ASP A 220 12.93 8.28 -6.37
CA ASP A 220 14.11 9.13 -6.41
C ASP A 220 15.38 8.36 -5.99
N ASP A 221 16.55 9.01 -6.08
CA ASP A 221 17.81 8.38 -5.71
C ASP A 221 17.90 8.03 -4.22
N GLY A 222 17.26 8.82 -3.35
CA GLY A 222 17.17 8.54 -1.92
C GLY A 222 16.35 7.28 -1.63
N CYS A 223 15.17 7.15 -2.24
CA CYS A 223 14.33 5.95 -2.15
C CYS A 223 15.09 4.69 -2.60
N CYS A 224 15.73 4.77 -3.77
CA CYS A 224 16.49 3.64 -4.31
C CYS A 224 17.65 3.21 -3.42
N ALA A 225 18.35 4.16 -2.80
CA ALA A 225 19.43 3.88 -1.85
C ALA A 225 18.91 3.17 -0.60
N GLN A 226 17.83 3.69 0.01
CA GLN A 226 17.19 3.09 1.18
C GLN A 226 16.64 1.69 0.89
N ALA A 227 16.03 1.48 -0.28
CA ALA A 227 15.56 0.17 -0.70
C ALA A 227 16.71 -0.83 -0.84
N ALA A 228 17.80 -0.45 -1.53
CA ALA A 228 18.95 -1.32 -1.76
C ALA A 228 19.71 -1.67 -0.47
N GLU A 229 19.77 -0.75 0.49
CA GLU A 229 20.37 -1.00 1.80
C GLU A 229 19.64 -2.10 2.57
N ARG A 230 18.31 -2.08 2.57
CA ARG A 230 17.49 -3.00 3.36
C ARG A 230 17.17 -4.30 2.62
N LEU A 231 17.07 -4.25 1.30
CA LEU A 231 16.67 -5.33 0.41
C LEU A 231 17.78 -5.52 -0.67
N PRO A 232 18.93 -6.12 -0.35
CA PRO A 232 20.09 -6.14 -1.24
C PRO A 232 19.89 -6.90 -2.56
N TRP A 233 18.87 -7.75 -2.65
CA TRP A 233 18.49 -8.45 -3.89
C TRP A 233 17.59 -7.63 -4.82
N VAL A 234 16.96 -6.54 -4.29
CA VAL A 234 15.97 -5.77 -5.04
C VAL A 234 16.60 -5.03 -6.21
N LYS A 235 15.95 -5.04 -7.35
CA LYS A 235 16.31 -4.16 -8.45
C LYS A 235 15.75 -2.78 -8.21
N THR A 236 16.59 -1.76 -8.31
CA THR A 236 16.17 -0.37 -8.13
C THR A 236 16.33 0.44 -9.41
N PHE A 237 15.47 1.44 -9.60
CA PHE A 237 15.57 2.38 -10.70
C PHE A 237 15.29 3.81 -10.25
N SER A 238 16.32 4.64 -10.25
CA SER A 238 16.18 6.07 -9.94
C SER A 238 15.58 6.80 -11.15
N THR A 239 14.37 7.29 -10.99
CA THR A 239 13.64 8.12 -11.97
C THR A 239 14.17 9.54 -12.01
N LYS A 240 14.70 10.02 -10.86
CA LYS A 240 15.20 11.37 -10.62
C LYS A 240 16.22 11.42 -9.48
N ALA A 241 17.02 12.47 -9.45
CA ALA A 241 17.96 12.78 -8.38
C ALA A 241 17.59 14.10 -7.72
N GLY A 242 17.50 14.10 -6.38
CA GLY A 242 17.08 15.25 -5.63
C GLY A 242 18.20 16.26 -5.39
N PHE A 243 17.87 17.55 -5.43
CA PHE A 243 18.69 18.67 -4.97
C PHE A 243 18.19 19.21 -3.62
N SER A 244 16.87 19.13 -3.43
CA SER A 244 16.16 19.46 -2.18
C SER A 244 14.81 18.75 -2.19
N ALA A 245 14.01 18.90 -1.14
CA ALA A 245 12.69 18.30 -1.01
C ALA A 245 11.70 18.63 -2.16
N MET A 246 11.92 19.74 -2.90
CA MET A 246 11.03 20.18 -3.98
C MET A 246 11.76 20.52 -5.29
N ALA A 247 13.01 20.08 -5.42
CA ALA A 247 13.79 20.34 -6.63
C ALA A 247 14.73 19.19 -6.94
N GLY A 248 14.80 18.81 -8.20
CA GLY A 248 15.67 17.71 -8.64
C GLY A 248 15.82 17.64 -10.15
N ARG A 249 16.66 16.72 -10.59
CA ARG A 249 16.88 16.40 -12.00
C ARG A 249 16.16 15.11 -12.34
N SER A 250 15.05 15.20 -13.04
CA SER A 250 14.27 14.05 -13.48
C SER A 250 14.69 13.58 -14.89
N LYS A 251 14.62 12.28 -15.12
CA LYS A 251 14.59 11.72 -16.47
C LYS A 251 13.24 12.06 -17.13
N SER A 252 13.18 12.06 -18.45
CA SER A 252 11.90 12.28 -19.13
C SER A 252 10.94 11.12 -18.86
N PRO A 253 9.62 11.35 -18.75
CA PRO A 253 8.64 10.29 -18.51
C PRO A 253 8.76 9.14 -19.51
N LYS A 254 8.96 9.42 -20.80
CA LYS A 254 9.15 8.38 -21.82
C LYS A 254 10.37 7.48 -21.55
N THR A 255 11.50 8.08 -21.17
CA THR A 255 12.71 7.31 -20.80
C THR A 255 12.45 6.44 -19.58
N VAL A 256 11.68 6.97 -18.60
CA VAL A 256 11.33 6.22 -17.40
C VAL A 256 10.43 5.04 -17.74
N GLN A 257 9.36 5.24 -18.52
CA GLN A 257 8.44 4.19 -18.95
C GLN A 257 9.16 3.05 -19.69
N GLU A 258 10.04 3.38 -20.65
CA GLU A 258 10.83 2.40 -21.39
C GLU A 258 11.77 1.59 -20.46
N ALA A 259 12.41 2.26 -19.50
CA ALA A 259 13.27 1.61 -18.52
C ALA A 259 12.46 0.74 -17.54
N THR A 260 11.35 1.23 -17.02
CA THR A 260 10.43 0.52 -16.11
C THR A 260 9.96 -0.79 -16.75
N ARG A 261 9.43 -0.74 -17.99
CA ARG A 261 9.02 -1.97 -18.70
C ARG A 261 10.15 -3.01 -18.77
N ARG A 262 11.33 -2.59 -19.21
CA ARG A 262 12.48 -3.49 -19.35
C ARG A 262 12.94 -4.05 -18.01
N MET A 263 13.04 -3.20 -16.98
CA MET A 263 13.59 -3.59 -15.67
C MET A 263 12.61 -4.43 -14.86
N VAL A 264 11.30 -4.15 -14.93
CA VAL A 264 10.27 -4.99 -14.32
C VAL A 264 10.26 -6.37 -15.00
N ALA A 265 10.33 -6.43 -16.35
CA ALA A 265 10.43 -7.70 -17.06
C ALA A 265 11.65 -8.52 -16.61
N ASP A 266 12.80 -7.87 -16.43
CA ASP A 266 13.99 -8.55 -15.94
C ASP A 266 13.87 -8.99 -14.48
N ALA A 267 13.27 -8.17 -13.59
CA ALA A 267 13.02 -8.52 -12.20
C ALA A 267 12.08 -9.73 -12.06
N VAL A 268 11.00 -9.77 -12.84
CA VAL A 268 10.04 -10.89 -12.85
C VAL A 268 10.66 -12.18 -13.37
N ARG A 269 11.49 -12.13 -14.43
CA ARG A 269 12.20 -13.34 -14.94
C ARG A 269 13.16 -13.94 -13.92
N HIS A 270 13.64 -13.15 -12.97
CA HIS A 270 14.59 -13.57 -11.94
C HIS A 270 13.97 -13.52 -10.53
N ALA A 271 12.64 -13.67 -10.43
CA ALA A 271 11.93 -13.65 -9.16
C ALA A 271 12.41 -14.75 -8.18
N ASP A 272 12.95 -15.83 -8.71
CA ASP A 272 13.58 -16.92 -7.95
C ASP A 272 14.82 -16.51 -7.14
N ARG A 273 15.41 -15.36 -7.45
CA ARG A 273 16.57 -14.79 -6.73
C ARG A 273 16.20 -13.80 -5.65
N ALA A 274 14.93 -13.42 -5.58
CA ALA A 274 14.46 -12.47 -4.59
C ALA A 274 14.15 -13.18 -3.26
N GLU A 275 14.49 -12.52 -2.17
CA GLU A 275 14.26 -13.05 -0.83
C GLU A 275 12.99 -12.45 -0.24
N VAL A 276 12.27 -13.23 0.55
CA VAL A 276 11.13 -12.76 1.33
C VAL A 276 11.66 -12.11 2.61
N TRP A 277 11.49 -10.81 2.76
CA TRP A 277 11.95 -10.11 3.94
C TRP A 277 10.94 -10.20 5.09
N THR A 278 11.30 -10.97 6.11
CA THR A 278 10.49 -11.20 7.32
C THR A 278 11.28 -10.79 8.56
N PRO A 279 11.32 -9.49 8.90
CA PRO A 279 12.00 -9.06 10.11
C PRO A 279 11.32 -9.67 11.35
N GLU A 280 12.16 -10.10 12.32
CA GLU A 280 11.68 -10.72 13.55
C GLU A 280 11.27 -9.67 14.58
N GLY A 281 10.12 -9.89 15.22
CA GLY A 281 9.64 -9.09 16.35
C GLY A 281 10.15 -9.58 17.72
N PRO A 282 9.72 -8.93 18.80
CA PRO A 282 8.77 -7.83 18.85
C PRO A 282 9.34 -6.51 18.32
N PHE A 283 8.43 -5.56 17.99
CA PHE A 283 8.80 -4.27 17.46
C PHE A 283 8.32 -3.14 18.37
N THR A 284 9.24 -2.27 18.79
CA THR A 284 8.88 -0.96 19.34
C THR A 284 8.84 0.04 18.20
N VAL A 285 7.66 0.58 17.91
CA VAL A 285 7.45 1.62 16.91
C VAL A 285 7.35 2.97 17.61
N GLU A 286 8.16 3.93 17.21
CA GLU A 286 8.11 5.30 17.69
C GLU A 286 7.82 6.25 16.52
N ALA A 287 6.85 7.16 16.69
CA ALA A 287 6.54 8.20 15.73
C ALA A 287 6.90 9.57 16.31
N HIS A 288 7.73 10.32 15.58
CA HIS A 288 8.00 11.72 15.84
C HIS A 288 7.04 12.59 15.02
N LEU A 289 6.44 13.59 15.64
CA LEU A 289 5.26 14.29 15.15
C LEU A 289 5.52 15.78 14.94
N ALA A 290 4.85 16.38 13.96
CA ALA A 290 4.95 17.81 13.68
C ALA A 290 4.40 18.71 14.80
N SER A 291 3.46 18.21 15.62
CA SER A 291 2.84 18.99 16.68
C SER A 291 2.48 18.19 17.93
N SER A 292 2.30 18.86 19.08
CA SER A 292 1.81 18.21 20.30
C SER A 292 0.35 17.77 20.19
N ALA A 293 -0.47 18.48 19.40
CA ALA A 293 -1.86 18.10 19.16
C ALA A 293 -1.99 16.71 18.50
N LEU A 294 -1.07 16.38 17.60
CA LEU A 294 -0.96 15.02 17.04
C LEU A 294 -0.65 14.00 18.14
N GLY A 295 0.32 14.30 19.00
CA GLY A 295 0.63 13.43 20.11
C GLY A 295 -0.56 13.21 21.05
N ASP A 296 -1.35 14.26 21.35
CA ASP A 296 -2.57 14.14 22.15
C ASP A 296 -3.59 13.23 21.47
N MET A 297 -3.78 13.40 20.16
CA MET A 297 -4.74 12.60 19.39
C MET A 297 -4.30 11.14 19.26
N LEU A 298 -3.05 10.88 18.93
CA LEU A 298 -2.57 9.52 18.72
C LEU A 298 -2.51 8.69 20.00
N SER A 299 -2.28 9.36 21.15
CA SER A 299 -2.24 8.70 22.47
C SER A 299 -3.58 8.08 22.89
N ILE A 300 -4.71 8.42 22.24
CA ILE A 300 -6.00 7.80 22.53
C ILE A 300 -6.13 6.39 21.93
N ALA A 301 -5.27 6.00 20.98
CA ALA A 301 -5.27 4.65 20.44
C ALA A 301 -4.81 3.65 21.51
N PRO A 302 -5.56 2.55 21.76
CA PRO A 302 -5.22 1.58 22.79
C PRO A 302 -3.80 1.03 22.64
N GLY A 303 -3.02 1.06 23.72
CA GLY A 303 -1.65 0.60 23.76
C GLY A 303 -0.61 1.62 23.26
N THR A 304 -1.05 2.78 22.76
CA THR A 304 -0.12 3.86 22.41
C THR A 304 0.31 4.61 23.67
N GLU A 305 1.63 4.72 23.86
CA GLU A 305 2.23 5.49 24.95
C GLU A 305 2.73 6.84 24.44
N ARG A 306 2.54 7.88 25.26
CA ARG A 306 3.10 9.21 25.01
C ARG A 306 4.54 9.26 25.53
N THR A 307 5.55 9.29 24.63
CA THR A 307 6.96 9.30 25.02
C THR A 307 7.56 10.70 25.11
N GLY A 308 6.87 11.70 24.58
CA GLY A 308 7.32 13.11 24.64
C GLY A 308 6.25 14.10 24.20
N ALA A 309 6.62 15.38 24.11
CA ALA A 309 5.67 16.42 23.67
C ALA A 309 5.17 16.17 22.24
N ARG A 310 6.00 15.59 21.39
CA ARG A 310 5.71 15.30 19.98
C ARG A 310 6.19 13.91 19.58
N SER A 311 6.05 12.92 20.47
CA SER A 311 6.35 11.53 20.17
C SER A 311 5.40 10.59 20.88
N VAL A 312 5.11 9.48 20.20
CA VAL A 312 4.33 8.36 20.72
C VAL A 312 5.02 7.06 20.36
N SER A 313 4.81 6.01 21.16
CA SER A 313 5.31 4.67 20.87
C SER A 313 4.23 3.60 21.01
N TYR A 314 4.49 2.46 20.41
CA TYR A 314 3.65 1.27 20.49
C TYR A 314 4.51 0.00 20.36
N ASP A 315 4.30 -0.95 21.26
CA ASP A 315 4.94 -2.26 21.19
C ASP A 315 4.07 -3.25 20.42
N ALA A 316 4.55 -3.70 19.30
CA ALA A 316 3.86 -4.62 18.40
C ALA A 316 4.49 -6.02 18.43
N PRO A 317 3.71 -7.09 18.61
CA PRO A 317 4.23 -8.46 18.62
C PRO A 317 4.70 -8.93 17.23
N ASN A 318 4.21 -8.33 16.17
CA ASN A 318 4.51 -8.72 14.79
C ASN A 318 4.26 -7.57 13.81
N VAL A 319 4.74 -7.71 12.56
CA VAL A 319 4.63 -6.72 11.49
C VAL A 319 3.18 -6.32 11.20
N ARG A 320 2.24 -7.27 11.16
CA ARG A 320 0.83 -6.97 10.83
C ARG A 320 0.18 -6.10 11.91
N THR A 321 0.49 -6.33 13.17
CA THR A 321 0.00 -5.51 14.28
C THR A 321 0.63 -4.12 14.25
N MET A 322 1.94 -4.03 14.01
CA MET A 322 2.67 -2.79 13.79
C MET A 322 2.04 -1.94 12.67
N TYR A 323 1.86 -2.54 11.52
CA TYR A 323 1.32 -1.85 10.34
C TYR A 323 -0.10 -1.31 10.59
N ARG A 324 -0.97 -2.10 11.23
CA ARG A 324 -2.32 -1.66 11.61
C ARG A 324 -2.30 -0.49 12.59
N MET A 325 -1.36 -0.47 13.55
CA MET A 325 -1.23 0.65 14.48
C MET A 325 -0.78 1.91 13.73
N LEU A 326 0.18 1.81 12.84
CA LEU A 326 0.58 2.95 11.99
C LEU A 326 -0.60 3.51 11.19
N LEU A 327 -1.41 2.66 10.57
CA LEU A 327 -2.63 3.10 9.87
C LEU A 327 -3.67 3.71 10.82
N THR A 328 -3.76 3.22 12.05
CA THR A 328 -4.62 3.82 13.08
C THR A 328 -4.14 5.23 13.41
N TRP A 329 -2.84 5.42 13.62
CA TRP A 329 -2.26 6.74 13.84
C TRP A 329 -2.47 7.69 12.66
N VAL A 330 -2.27 7.23 11.43
CA VAL A 330 -2.57 8.00 10.20
C VAL A 330 -4.02 8.49 10.23
N ASN A 331 -4.99 7.60 10.42
CA ASN A 331 -6.40 7.95 10.39
C ASN A 331 -6.82 8.88 11.55
N LEU A 332 -6.27 8.71 12.74
CA LEU A 332 -6.51 9.60 13.87
C LEU A 332 -5.88 10.98 13.63
N GLY A 333 -4.67 11.01 13.11
CA GLY A 333 -3.91 12.23 12.85
C GLY A 333 -4.57 13.16 11.83
N HIS A 334 -5.30 12.65 10.84
CA HIS A 334 -6.05 13.44 9.85
C HIS A 334 -7.07 14.42 10.48
N ARG A 335 -7.46 14.21 11.74
CA ARG A 335 -8.38 15.11 12.46
C ARG A 335 -7.72 16.39 12.94
N VAL A 336 -6.43 16.37 13.25
CA VAL A 336 -5.69 17.47 13.90
C VAL A 336 -4.36 17.80 13.21
N GLY A 337 -3.90 16.94 12.33
CA GLY A 337 -2.69 17.18 11.52
C GLY A 337 -2.86 18.39 10.61
N PRO A 338 -1.78 19.09 10.28
CA PRO A 338 -1.83 20.08 9.22
C PRO A 338 -2.33 19.37 7.95
N LYS A 339 -3.32 19.96 7.30
CA LYS A 339 -3.72 19.47 5.98
C LYS A 339 -2.56 19.74 5.04
N THR A 340 -1.80 18.71 4.76
CA THR A 340 -0.73 18.81 3.77
C THR A 340 -1.34 18.70 2.38
N PRO A 341 -0.80 19.39 1.39
CA PRO A 341 -1.29 19.30 0.03
C PRO A 341 -1.20 17.89 -0.60
N VAL A 342 -0.55 16.96 0.06
CA VAL A 342 -0.37 15.56 -0.41
C VAL A 342 -1.53 14.64 0.00
N GLU A 343 -2.46 15.14 0.83
CA GLU A 343 -3.59 14.35 1.40
C GLU A 343 -4.91 14.61 0.65
#